data_37fd2bcaf4f0ed3bf0be01326b2a7f14
#
_entry.id   37fd2bcaf4f0ed3bf0be01326b2a7f14
#
_cell.length_a   1.000
_cell.length_b   1.000
_cell.length_c   1.000
_cell.angle_alpha   90.00
_cell.angle_beta   90.00
_cell.angle_gamma   90.00
#
_symmetry.space_group_name_H-M   'P 1'
#
loop_
_entity.id
_entity.type
_entity.pdbx_description
1 polymer ?
#
loop_
_entity_poly.entity_id
_entity_poly.type
_entity_poly.pdbx_seq_one_letter_code
_entity_poly.pdbx_strand_id
1 'polypeptide(L)'
;NLVSVTNIIKDVKKNGDKALIKYEKKFNQNNIIAPSYKQILKSIKALDKKVKLAIDLAYNRIYKFHSLQKFKNISYTDKLKNKLEYKYLPIESVAIYVPGSSASYPSSVLMNAIPAIIAGVKRIVIINPTFKGKQNPAVLYAAKKCKIKEIYSIGGPSAIAAVAYGTKKIKKVDKIVGPGNNYVTAAKK
;
A
#
# COMPACT_ATOMS: atom_id res chain seq x y z
N ASN A 1 18.49 15.04 10.08
CA ASN A 1 17.80 14.13 9.11
C ASN A 1 16.35 14.50 8.76
N LEU A 2 15.63 15.21 9.62
CA LEU A 2 14.28 15.74 9.30
C LEU A 2 14.31 16.76 8.16
N VAL A 3 15.32 17.63 8.14
CA VAL A 3 15.51 18.62 7.07
C VAL A 3 15.64 17.95 5.70
N SER A 4 16.37 16.83 5.64
CA SER A 4 16.51 16.04 4.40
C SER A 4 15.17 15.46 3.93
N VAL A 5 14.36 14.93 4.84
CA VAL A 5 13.01 14.40 4.52
C VAL A 5 12.09 15.50 3.99
N THR A 6 12.05 16.64 4.67
CA THR A 6 11.24 17.79 4.25
C THR A 6 11.62 18.30 2.85
N ASN A 7 12.92 18.35 2.54
CA ASN A 7 13.40 18.77 1.22
C ASN A 7 12.98 17.78 0.12
N ILE A 8 13.05 16.46 0.39
CA ILE A 8 12.58 15.43 -0.54
C ILE A 8 11.07 15.60 -0.80
N ILE A 9 10.27 15.79 0.24
CA ILE A 9 8.82 15.98 0.12
C ILE A 9 8.50 17.23 -0.72
N LYS A 10 9.15 18.37 -0.44
CA LYS A 10 9.00 19.61 -1.20
C LYS A 10 9.37 19.41 -2.68
N ASP A 11 10.48 18.70 -2.95
CA ASP A 11 10.93 18.44 -4.31
C ASP A 11 9.92 17.58 -5.09
N VAL A 12 9.40 16.49 -4.49
CA VAL A 12 8.39 15.65 -5.13
C VAL A 12 7.08 16.40 -5.33
N LYS A 13 6.64 17.20 -4.35
CA LYS A 13 5.44 18.03 -4.49
C LYS A 13 5.54 19.02 -5.64
N LYS A 14 6.72 19.62 -5.87
CA LYS A 14 6.98 20.61 -6.93
C LYS A 14 7.21 19.95 -8.29
N ASN A 15 8.05 18.91 -8.35
CA ASN A 15 8.61 18.35 -9.58
C ASN A 15 8.04 16.95 -9.95
N GLY A 16 7.13 16.39 -9.13
CA GLY A 16 6.37 15.17 -9.41
C GLY A 16 7.25 13.97 -9.78
N ASP A 17 6.92 13.32 -10.90
CA ASP A 17 7.61 12.11 -11.35
C ASP A 17 9.11 12.30 -11.60
N LYS A 18 9.58 13.50 -12.00
CA LYS A 18 11.01 13.78 -12.19
C LYS A 18 11.79 13.64 -10.88
N ALA A 19 11.28 14.25 -9.81
CA ALA A 19 11.88 14.14 -8.49
C ALA A 19 11.80 12.72 -7.96
N LEU A 20 10.66 12.04 -8.12
CA LEU A 20 10.47 10.65 -7.70
C LEU A 20 11.52 9.73 -8.36
N ILE A 21 11.69 9.78 -9.67
CA ILE A 21 12.69 8.99 -10.40
C ILE A 21 14.12 9.33 -9.96
N LYS A 22 14.43 10.61 -9.74
CA LYS A 22 15.73 11.05 -9.23
C LYS A 22 16.07 10.37 -7.91
N TYR A 23 15.13 10.33 -6.95
CA TYR A 23 15.35 9.71 -5.65
C TYR A 23 15.37 8.18 -5.72
N GLU A 24 14.55 7.55 -6.56
CA GLU A 24 14.60 6.11 -6.79
C GLU A 24 15.93 5.67 -7.39
N LYS A 25 16.46 6.41 -8.36
CA LYS A 25 17.82 6.17 -8.89
C LYS A 25 18.89 6.29 -7.82
N LYS A 26 18.82 7.35 -7.01
CA LYS A 26 19.83 7.66 -5.99
C LYS A 26 19.87 6.62 -4.87
N PHE A 27 18.69 6.21 -4.35
CA PHE A 27 18.64 5.39 -3.15
C PHE A 27 18.40 3.91 -3.43
N ASN A 28 17.66 3.57 -4.48
CA ASN A 28 17.24 2.21 -4.79
C ASN A 28 17.84 1.65 -6.08
N GLN A 29 18.66 2.44 -6.80
CA GLN A 29 19.19 2.08 -8.13
C GLN A 29 18.08 1.57 -9.06
N ASN A 30 16.91 2.18 -8.97
CA ASN A 30 15.70 1.77 -9.65
C ASN A 30 15.19 2.86 -10.59
N ASN A 31 14.83 2.46 -11.82
CA ASN A 31 14.25 3.33 -12.85
C ASN A 31 12.78 3.01 -13.12
N ILE A 32 12.24 1.96 -12.50
CA ILE A 32 10.90 1.44 -12.76
C ILE A 32 9.97 1.88 -11.63
N ILE A 33 9.06 2.82 -11.92
CA ILE A 33 8.06 3.25 -10.93
C ILE A 33 7.03 2.16 -10.69
N ALA A 34 6.55 1.53 -11.77
CA ALA A 34 5.57 0.45 -11.70
C ALA A 34 5.99 -0.74 -12.56
N PRO A 35 5.96 -1.97 -12.03
CA PRO A 35 6.20 -3.15 -12.85
C PRO A 35 5.05 -3.38 -13.81
N SER A 36 5.33 -3.91 -14.99
CA SER A 36 4.28 -4.36 -15.89
C SER A 36 3.58 -5.61 -15.34
N TYR A 37 2.32 -5.80 -15.72
CA TYR A 37 1.56 -7.00 -15.31
C TYR A 37 2.27 -8.31 -15.73
N LYS A 38 2.92 -8.33 -16.90
CA LYS A 38 3.72 -9.47 -17.38
C LYS A 38 4.90 -9.77 -16.45
N GLN A 39 5.60 -8.74 -15.96
CA GLN A 39 6.69 -8.89 -14.99
C GLN A 39 6.19 -9.45 -13.66
N ILE A 40 5.05 -8.95 -13.17
CA ILE A 40 4.40 -9.45 -11.95
C ILE A 40 4.07 -10.94 -12.08
N LEU A 41 3.41 -11.34 -13.17
CA LEU A 41 3.04 -12.74 -13.40
C LEU A 41 4.25 -13.65 -13.52
N LYS A 42 5.31 -13.22 -14.24
CA LYS A 42 6.56 -13.98 -14.36
C LYS A 42 7.21 -14.20 -12.99
N SER A 43 7.28 -13.17 -12.16
CA SER A 43 7.84 -13.27 -10.81
C SER A 43 7.02 -14.21 -9.93
N ILE A 44 5.70 -14.14 -9.97
CA ILE A 44 4.80 -15.00 -9.18
C ILE A 44 4.92 -16.47 -9.64
N LYS A 45 5.12 -16.73 -10.94
CA LYS A 45 5.27 -18.11 -11.47
C LYS A 45 6.49 -18.79 -10.85
N ALA A 46 7.58 -18.06 -10.64
CA ALA A 46 8.82 -18.56 -10.05
C ALA A 46 8.76 -18.77 -8.52
N LEU A 47 7.69 -18.34 -7.85
CA LEU A 47 7.55 -18.51 -6.40
C LEU A 47 7.26 -19.98 -6.04
N ASP A 48 7.97 -20.48 -5.04
CA ASP A 48 7.80 -21.83 -4.50
C ASP A 48 6.34 -22.13 -4.09
N LYS A 49 5.88 -23.35 -4.36
CA LYS A 49 4.50 -23.78 -4.07
C LYS A 49 4.19 -23.76 -2.57
N LYS A 50 5.16 -24.16 -1.71
CA LYS A 50 4.97 -24.16 -0.26
C LYS A 50 4.76 -22.74 0.26
N VAL A 51 5.50 -21.76 -0.28
CA VAL A 51 5.35 -20.33 0.07
C VAL A 51 3.97 -19.82 -0.37
N LYS A 52 3.49 -20.20 -1.56
CA LYS A 52 2.13 -19.84 -2.00
C LYS A 52 1.07 -20.38 -1.04
N LEU A 53 1.16 -21.66 -0.66
CA LEU A 53 0.23 -22.29 0.28
C LEU A 53 0.26 -21.62 1.66
N ALA A 54 1.44 -21.25 2.16
CA ALA A 54 1.57 -20.54 3.43
C ALA A 54 0.90 -19.16 3.39
N ILE A 55 1.07 -18.41 2.28
CA ILE A 55 0.40 -17.12 2.08
C ILE A 55 -1.12 -17.30 1.98
N ASP A 56 -1.59 -18.32 1.28
CA ASP A 56 -3.03 -18.64 1.17
C ASP A 56 -3.65 -18.98 2.51
N LEU A 57 -2.95 -19.77 3.33
CA LEU A 57 -3.39 -20.09 4.68
C LEU A 57 -3.46 -18.84 5.57
N ALA A 58 -2.41 -18.00 5.52
CA ALA A 58 -2.35 -16.75 6.27
C ALA A 58 -3.49 -15.81 5.84
N TYR A 59 -3.71 -15.65 4.52
CA TYR A 59 -4.83 -14.86 3.99
C TYR A 59 -6.16 -15.30 4.58
N ASN A 60 -6.46 -16.60 4.52
CA ASN A 60 -7.75 -17.12 4.99
C ASN A 60 -7.97 -16.88 6.49
N ARG A 61 -6.92 -17.08 7.32
CA ARG A 61 -6.98 -16.83 8.78
C ARG A 61 -7.19 -15.37 9.09
N ILE A 62 -6.43 -14.48 8.47
CA ILE A 62 -6.52 -13.02 8.68
C ILE A 62 -7.88 -12.51 8.19
N TYR A 63 -8.34 -12.98 7.03
CA TYR A 63 -9.64 -12.60 6.48
C TYR A 63 -10.78 -13.00 7.42
N LYS A 64 -10.78 -14.26 7.89
CA LYS A 64 -11.79 -14.77 8.84
C LYS A 64 -11.84 -13.92 10.10
N PHE A 65 -10.68 -13.61 10.70
CA PHE A 65 -10.62 -12.80 11.92
C PHE A 65 -11.16 -11.38 11.69
N HIS A 66 -10.68 -10.69 10.67
CA HIS A 66 -11.11 -9.30 10.41
C HIS A 66 -12.57 -9.20 9.95
N SER A 67 -13.13 -10.26 9.33
CA SER A 67 -14.56 -10.28 8.97
C SER A 67 -15.48 -10.15 10.20
N LEU A 68 -15.01 -10.57 11.38
CA LEU A 68 -15.75 -10.43 12.65
C LEU A 68 -15.74 -8.99 13.18
N GLN A 69 -14.83 -8.15 12.70
CA GLN A 69 -14.66 -6.75 13.14
C GLN A 69 -15.49 -5.75 12.33
N LYS A 70 -16.33 -6.23 11.42
CA LYS A 70 -17.16 -5.34 10.59
C LYS A 70 -18.20 -4.62 11.44
N PHE A 71 -18.12 -3.29 11.45
CA PHE A 71 -19.09 -2.45 12.15
C PHE A 71 -20.46 -2.49 11.46
N LYS A 72 -21.51 -2.48 12.27
CA LYS A 72 -22.90 -2.37 11.80
C LYS A 72 -23.37 -0.93 11.89
N ASN A 73 -24.04 -0.44 10.88
CA ASN A 73 -24.74 0.84 10.94
C ASN A 73 -25.88 0.75 11.96
N ILE A 74 -26.12 1.86 12.66
CA ILE A 74 -27.24 2.00 13.59
C ILE A 74 -28.28 2.91 12.93
N SER A 75 -29.53 2.50 12.96
CA SER A 75 -30.66 3.32 12.52
C SER A 75 -31.75 3.23 13.60
N TYR A 76 -32.22 4.37 14.07
CA TYR A 76 -33.27 4.49 15.07
C TYR A 76 -34.29 5.52 14.62
N THR A 77 -35.57 5.21 14.76
CA THR A 77 -36.68 6.14 14.50
C THR A 77 -37.46 6.31 15.79
N ASP A 78 -37.61 7.55 16.26
CA ASP A 78 -38.35 7.86 17.47
C ASP A 78 -39.86 7.83 17.25
N LYS A 79 -40.63 8.06 18.33
CA LYS A 79 -42.10 8.10 18.30
C LYS A 79 -42.65 9.24 17.46
N LEU A 80 -41.87 10.30 17.26
CA LEU A 80 -42.21 11.48 16.43
C LEU A 80 -41.79 11.30 14.96
N LYS A 81 -41.33 10.10 14.59
CA LYS A 81 -40.80 9.75 13.26
C LYS A 81 -39.50 10.44 12.88
N ASN A 82 -38.75 10.99 13.81
CA ASN A 82 -37.40 11.47 13.56
C ASN A 82 -36.47 10.28 13.37
N LYS A 83 -35.71 10.26 12.27
CA LYS A 83 -34.75 9.21 11.96
C LYS A 83 -33.33 9.65 12.31
N LEU A 84 -32.67 8.87 13.16
CA LEU A 84 -31.29 9.03 13.60
C LEU A 84 -30.46 7.89 13.05
N GLU A 85 -29.36 8.20 12.37
CA GLU A 85 -28.49 7.18 11.76
C GLU A 85 -27.02 7.43 12.11
N TYR A 86 -26.32 6.36 12.47
CA TYR A 86 -24.88 6.33 12.60
C TYR A 86 -24.31 5.38 11.53
N LYS A 87 -23.54 5.93 10.57
CA LYS A 87 -23.03 5.19 9.41
C LYS A 87 -21.52 5.07 9.45
N TYR A 88 -21.03 3.86 9.30
CA TYR A 88 -19.62 3.59 9.06
C TYR A 88 -19.36 3.58 7.56
N LEU A 89 -18.57 4.51 7.08
CA LEU A 89 -18.20 4.62 5.66
C LEU A 89 -16.71 4.31 5.49
N PRO A 90 -16.32 3.55 4.45
CA PRO A 90 -14.92 3.36 4.13
C PRO A 90 -14.31 4.66 3.60
N ILE A 91 -13.00 4.85 3.83
CA ILE A 91 -12.23 5.81 3.05
C ILE A 91 -12.17 5.34 1.59
N GLU A 92 -12.00 6.25 0.63
CA GLU A 92 -12.03 5.88 -0.79
C GLU A 92 -10.76 5.14 -1.22
N SER A 93 -9.59 5.57 -0.71
CA SER A 93 -8.30 5.03 -1.14
C SER A 93 -7.27 4.94 -0.01
N VAL A 94 -6.42 3.88 -0.07
CA VAL A 94 -5.33 3.67 0.86
C VAL A 94 -4.06 3.22 0.14
N ALA A 95 -2.91 3.78 0.51
CA ALA A 95 -1.61 3.25 0.14
C ALA A 95 -1.02 2.43 1.29
N ILE A 96 -0.55 1.24 0.98
CA ILE A 96 0.12 0.33 1.91
C ILE A 96 1.61 0.37 1.62
N TYR A 97 2.39 0.88 2.56
CA TYR A 97 3.83 0.82 2.49
C TYR A 97 4.31 -0.56 2.95
N VAL A 98 4.95 -1.30 2.07
CA VAL A 98 5.52 -2.63 2.33
C VAL A 98 7.03 -2.53 2.25
N PRO A 99 7.78 -2.74 3.34
CA PRO A 99 9.25 -2.70 3.30
C PRO A 99 9.81 -3.70 2.28
N GLY A 100 10.91 -3.37 1.60
CA GLY A 100 11.38 -4.19 0.49
C GLY A 100 12.88 -4.31 0.30
N SER A 101 13.71 -3.80 1.24
CA SER A 101 15.16 -3.73 1.00
C SER A 101 15.91 -5.01 1.35
N SER A 102 15.73 -5.60 2.52
CA SER A 102 16.52 -6.74 3.01
C SER A 102 15.71 -8.01 3.25
N ALA A 103 14.42 -7.91 3.45
CA ALA A 103 13.55 -9.04 3.71
C ALA A 103 12.23 -8.93 2.93
N SER A 104 11.56 -10.07 2.78
CA SER A 104 10.24 -10.16 2.17
C SER A 104 9.16 -10.05 3.24
N TYR A 105 8.20 -9.16 3.03
CA TYR A 105 7.10 -8.93 3.98
C TYR A 105 5.72 -9.13 3.33
N PRO A 106 5.38 -10.34 2.82
CA PRO A 106 4.04 -10.63 2.31
C PRO A 106 2.98 -10.47 3.42
N SER A 107 3.36 -10.69 4.69
CA SER A 107 2.52 -10.43 5.85
C SER A 107 2.09 -8.97 5.96
N SER A 108 2.98 -8.00 5.67
CA SER A 108 2.61 -6.58 5.66
C SER A 108 1.55 -6.26 4.61
N VAL A 109 1.56 -6.95 3.48
CA VAL A 109 0.48 -6.84 2.50
C VAL A 109 -0.83 -7.35 3.09
N LEU A 110 -0.85 -8.59 3.60
CA LEU A 110 -2.07 -9.24 4.10
C LEU A 110 -2.67 -8.47 5.28
N MET A 111 -1.84 -8.11 6.28
CA MET A 111 -2.27 -7.45 7.51
C MET A 111 -2.83 -6.04 7.30
N ASN A 112 -2.47 -5.37 6.21
CA ASN A 112 -3.01 -4.04 5.89
C ASN A 112 -4.10 -4.10 4.81
N ALA A 113 -3.95 -4.96 3.79
CA ALA A 113 -4.91 -5.05 2.70
C ALA A 113 -6.23 -5.70 3.11
N ILE A 114 -6.18 -6.77 3.90
CA ILE A 114 -7.39 -7.51 4.27
C ILE A 114 -8.35 -6.64 5.10
N PRO A 115 -7.93 -5.93 6.16
CA PRO A 115 -8.81 -4.99 6.86
C PRO A 115 -9.39 -3.90 5.94
N ALA A 116 -8.58 -3.37 5.03
CA ALA A 116 -9.05 -2.37 4.05
C ALA A 116 -10.12 -2.93 3.11
N ILE A 117 -9.94 -4.17 2.62
CA ILE A 117 -10.93 -4.88 1.78
C ILE A 117 -12.23 -5.08 2.55
N ILE A 118 -12.14 -5.56 3.80
CA ILE A 118 -13.32 -5.84 4.63
C ILE A 118 -14.06 -4.55 5.00
N ALA A 119 -13.32 -3.46 5.23
CA ALA A 119 -13.90 -2.13 5.44
C ALA A 119 -14.57 -1.56 4.18
N GLY A 120 -14.33 -2.12 3.00
CA GLY A 120 -14.94 -1.67 1.75
C GLY A 120 -14.15 -0.59 1.01
N VAL A 121 -12.85 -0.42 1.30
CA VAL A 121 -11.97 0.52 0.59
C VAL A 121 -11.89 0.13 -0.88
N LYS A 122 -12.25 1.04 -1.77
CA LYS A 122 -12.36 0.75 -3.22
C LYS A 122 -11.01 0.69 -3.91
N ARG A 123 -10.07 1.56 -3.53
CA ARG A 123 -8.75 1.65 -4.15
C ARG A 123 -7.66 1.39 -3.12
N ILE A 124 -6.93 0.29 -3.32
CA ILE A 124 -5.79 -0.11 -2.49
C ILE A 124 -4.54 -0.12 -3.35
N VAL A 125 -3.52 0.61 -2.92
CA VAL A 125 -2.25 0.78 -3.62
C VAL A 125 -1.13 0.18 -2.78
N ILE A 126 -0.22 -0.57 -3.39
CA ILE A 126 1.00 -1.05 -2.73
C ILE A 126 2.19 -0.21 -3.15
N ILE A 127 2.94 0.24 -2.16
CA ILE A 127 4.27 0.83 -2.30
C ILE A 127 5.27 -0.15 -1.74
N ASN A 128 6.12 -0.69 -2.60
CA ASN A 128 7.13 -1.66 -2.22
C ASN A 128 8.48 -1.28 -2.83
N PRO A 129 9.41 -0.70 -2.03
CA PRO A 129 10.73 -0.37 -2.50
C PRO A 129 11.44 -1.59 -3.09
N THR A 130 12.14 -1.37 -4.18
CA THR A 130 12.89 -2.43 -4.85
C THR A 130 14.32 -1.98 -5.06
N PHE A 131 15.25 -2.91 -4.91
CA PHE A 131 16.64 -2.66 -5.27
C PHE A 131 16.88 -3.19 -6.69
N LYS A 132 17.43 -2.33 -7.56
CA LYS A 132 17.66 -2.64 -9.00
C LYS A 132 16.40 -3.14 -9.72
N GLY A 133 15.23 -2.63 -9.33
CA GLY A 133 13.94 -2.96 -9.95
C GLY A 133 13.42 -4.38 -9.68
N LYS A 134 14.09 -5.16 -8.83
CA LYS A 134 13.65 -6.53 -8.51
C LYS A 134 12.63 -6.52 -7.38
N GLN A 135 11.41 -6.93 -7.69
CA GLN A 135 10.36 -7.10 -6.68
C GLN A 135 10.36 -8.50 -6.09
N ASN A 136 9.96 -8.61 -4.84
CA ASN A 136 9.86 -9.91 -4.16
C ASN A 136 8.62 -10.67 -4.64
N PRO A 137 8.76 -11.90 -5.16
CA PRO A 137 7.62 -12.68 -5.67
C PRO A 137 6.54 -12.97 -4.63
N ALA A 138 6.90 -13.13 -3.35
CA ALA A 138 5.94 -13.41 -2.28
C ALA A 138 5.06 -12.18 -1.97
N VAL A 139 5.63 -10.96 -2.01
CA VAL A 139 4.89 -9.71 -1.89
C VAL A 139 3.90 -9.56 -3.05
N LEU A 140 4.36 -9.83 -4.29
CA LEU A 140 3.49 -9.78 -5.48
C LEU A 140 2.37 -10.82 -5.42
N TYR A 141 2.66 -12.03 -4.91
CA TYR A 141 1.66 -13.06 -4.75
C TYR A 141 0.59 -12.68 -3.72
N ALA A 142 1.00 -12.13 -2.57
CA ALA A 142 0.08 -11.63 -1.55
C ALA A 142 -0.80 -10.48 -2.11
N ALA A 143 -0.21 -9.57 -2.87
CA ALA A 143 -0.96 -8.50 -3.56
C ALA A 143 -1.99 -9.05 -4.54
N LYS A 144 -1.60 -10.03 -5.37
CA LYS A 144 -2.50 -10.73 -6.29
C LYS A 144 -3.64 -11.45 -5.54
N LYS A 145 -3.34 -12.11 -4.42
CA LYS A 145 -4.34 -12.77 -3.57
C LYS A 145 -5.36 -11.78 -3.03
N CYS A 146 -4.93 -10.58 -2.66
CA CYS A 146 -5.77 -9.47 -2.26
C CYS A 146 -6.43 -8.72 -3.44
N LYS A 147 -6.26 -9.19 -4.69
CA LYS A 147 -6.79 -8.57 -5.92
C LYS A 147 -6.33 -7.13 -6.15
N ILE A 148 -5.17 -6.76 -5.59
CA ILE A 148 -4.61 -5.42 -5.74
C ILE A 148 -3.90 -5.32 -7.08
N LYS A 149 -4.25 -4.30 -7.88
CA LYS A 149 -3.73 -4.06 -9.23
C LYS A 149 -2.67 -2.97 -9.28
N GLU A 150 -2.74 -1.99 -8.37
CA GLU A 150 -1.80 -0.86 -8.33
C GLU A 150 -0.63 -1.19 -7.41
N ILE A 151 0.54 -1.42 -8.00
CA ILE A 151 1.79 -1.72 -7.29
C ILE A 151 2.88 -0.82 -7.83
N TYR A 152 3.52 -0.05 -6.94
CA TYR A 152 4.62 0.84 -7.27
C TYR A 152 5.93 0.39 -6.63
N SER A 153 6.98 0.33 -7.45
CA SER A 153 8.35 -0.06 -7.09
C SER A 153 9.13 1.13 -6.55
N ILE A 154 8.59 1.83 -5.57
CA ILE A 154 9.14 3.07 -5.03
C ILE A 154 9.24 3.00 -3.51
N GLY A 155 10.11 3.84 -2.91
CA GLY A 155 10.36 3.78 -1.49
C GLY A 155 10.76 5.12 -0.85
N GLY A 156 10.95 5.07 0.47
CA GLY A 156 11.39 6.22 1.25
C GLY A 156 10.43 7.41 1.28
N PRO A 157 10.91 8.59 1.70
CA PRO A 157 10.11 9.81 1.76
C PRO A 157 9.52 10.25 0.42
N SER A 158 10.23 10.01 -0.68
CA SER A 158 9.77 10.34 -2.04
C SER A 158 8.51 9.57 -2.42
N ALA A 159 8.42 8.29 -2.04
CA ALA A 159 7.25 7.47 -2.28
C ALA A 159 6.05 7.92 -1.44
N ILE A 160 6.28 8.28 -0.17
CA ILE A 160 5.24 8.85 0.71
C ILE A 160 4.69 10.14 0.12
N ALA A 161 5.58 11.05 -0.30
CA ALA A 161 5.17 12.31 -0.94
C ALA A 161 4.39 12.06 -2.24
N ALA A 162 4.82 11.11 -3.07
CA ALA A 162 4.15 10.79 -4.33
C ALA A 162 2.70 10.32 -4.14
N VAL A 163 2.41 9.49 -3.13
CA VAL A 163 1.03 9.05 -2.86
C VAL A 163 0.21 10.03 -2.04
N ALA A 164 0.85 10.91 -1.25
CA ALA A 164 0.17 11.93 -0.47
C ALA A 164 -0.31 13.10 -1.36
N TYR A 165 0.55 13.56 -2.27
CA TYR A 165 0.25 14.72 -3.11
C TYR A 165 -0.21 14.35 -4.53
N GLY A 166 0.10 13.14 -4.95
CA GLY A 166 -0.09 12.69 -6.34
C GLY A 166 1.05 13.15 -7.26
N THR A 167 1.18 12.46 -8.39
CA THR A 167 2.04 12.82 -9.52
C THR A 167 1.27 12.57 -10.82
N LYS A 168 1.88 12.78 -11.99
CA LYS A 168 1.22 12.42 -13.26
C LYS A 168 0.91 10.91 -13.36
N LYS A 169 1.80 10.06 -12.79
CA LYS A 169 1.68 8.59 -12.85
C LYS A 169 0.98 7.98 -11.64
N ILE A 170 0.93 8.68 -10.51
CA ILE A 170 0.43 8.17 -9.24
C ILE A 170 -0.67 9.09 -8.73
N LYS A 171 -1.91 8.62 -8.67
CA LYS A 171 -3.00 9.36 -8.06
C LYS A 171 -2.83 9.40 -6.53
N LYS A 172 -3.10 10.55 -5.91
CA LYS A 172 -3.09 10.69 -4.44
C LYS A 172 -4.04 9.69 -3.78
N VAL A 173 -3.79 9.39 -2.51
CA VAL A 173 -4.64 8.55 -1.66
C VAL A 173 -5.07 9.31 -0.41
N ASP A 174 -6.13 8.84 0.25
CA ASP A 174 -6.68 9.48 1.44
C ASP A 174 -5.93 9.07 2.72
N LYS A 175 -5.33 7.87 2.72
CA LYS A 175 -4.57 7.35 3.88
C LYS A 175 -3.36 6.55 3.44
N ILE A 176 -2.30 6.63 4.26
CA ILE A 176 -1.08 5.83 4.09
C ILE A 176 -0.87 4.99 5.34
N VAL A 177 -0.76 3.67 5.18
CA VAL A 177 -0.57 2.71 6.28
C VAL A 177 0.65 1.83 6.01
N GLY A 178 0.96 0.95 6.96
CA GLY A 178 2.07 -0.01 6.84
C GLY A 178 3.34 0.45 7.54
N PRO A 179 4.24 -0.49 7.89
CA PRO A 179 5.49 -0.21 8.59
C PRO A 179 6.50 0.48 7.67
N GLY A 180 7.40 1.25 8.26
CA GLY A 180 8.50 1.92 7.56
C GLY A 180 9.64 2.25 8.51
N ASN A 181 10.80 2.59 7.96
CA ASN A 181 11.93 3.08 8.74
C ASN A 181 11.69 4.52 9.24
N ASN A 182 12.63 5.07 9.99
CA ASN A 182 12.54 6.42 10.58
C ASN A 182 12.28 7.51 9.53
N TYR A 183 12.84 7.39 8.31
CA TYR A 183 12.62 8.34 7.23
C TYR A 183 11.18 8.28 6.68
N VAL A 184 10.64 7.07 6.53
CA VAL A 184 9.24 6.85 6.11
C VAL A 184 8.28 7.34 7.19
N THR A 185 8.58 7.06 8.46
CA THR A 185 7.80 7.53 9.61
C THR A 185 7.78 9.05 9.69
N ALA A 186 8.95 9.69 9.52
CA ALA A 186 9.05 11.15 9.48
C ALA A 186 8.29 11.78 8.31
N ALA A 187 8.26 11.09 7.16
CA ALA A 187 7.55 11.58 5.98
C ALA A 187 6.02 11.42 6.08
N LYS A 188 5.50 10.57 6.97
CA LYS A 188 4.06 10.39 7.23
C LYS A 188 3.49 11.40 8.21
N LYS A 189 4.33 12.11 8.97
CA LYS A 189 3.96 13.21 9.86
C LYS A 189 3.78 14.51 9.10
#